data_89a87296f0748eccaddff6138291e00b
#
_entry.id   89a87296f0748eccaddff6138291e00b
#
_cell.length_a   1.000
_cell.length_b   1.000
_cell.length_c   1.000
_cell.angle_alpha   90.00
_cell.angle_beta   90.00
_cell.angle_gamma   90.00
#
_symmetry.space_group_name_H-M   'P 1'
#
loop_
_entity.id
_entity.type
_entity.pdbx_description
1 polymer ?
#
loop_
_entity_poly.entity_id
_entity_poly.type
_entity_poly.pdbx_seq_one_letter_code
_entity_poly.pdbx_strand_id
1 'polypeptide(L)'
;RHRRASFREMEPSPRHAIDAPRHLVTRAGCEAIVRWLSYVPATANDLKPGMLAPADPVDRPVTARPPADGSPYDVRELLDNADGTGLFDKGSFTETLAGWGKTVVAGRAKLGGIPFGVISVETRTVEAVVPADPANPDSRESIKPQAGQVWYPDSAHKTAQAIADFGRGEKLPLMILANWRGFSGGTRDMYDEVLKFGAKIVDELTRYDMPVFVYIPPKAELRGGAWVVVDPTINAAKMEMYADVDSRGGILEPPGICEIKFRTGDRVKAMHRLDAKLKAMDLNADENAEAIAKRE
;
A
#
# COMPACT_ATOMS: atom_id res chain seq x y z
N ARG A 1 -13.65 -24.78 -6.72
CA ARG A 1 -12.80 -24.70 -7.95
C ARG A 1 -12.59 -23.21 -8.24
N HIS A 2 -11.52 -22.64 -7.69
CA HIS A 2 -11.15 -21.25 -8.00
C HIS A 2 -10.68 -21.21 -9.45
N ARG A 3 -11.39 -20.47 -10.29
CA ARG A 3 -10.86 -20.07 -11.59
C ARG A 3 -9.63 -19.21 -11.34
N ARG A 4 -8.48 -19.61 -11.84
CA ARG A 4 -7.37 -18.67 -12.05
C ARG A 4 -7.92 -17.60 -13.00
N ALA A 5 -7.96 -16.34 -12.54
CA ALA A 5 -8.24 -15.24 -13.42
C ALA A 5 -7.23 -15.35 -14.59
N SER A 6 -7.74 -15.50 -15.80
CA SER A 6 -6.87 -15.56 -16.95
C SER A 6 -6.36 -14.17 -17.26
N PHE A 7 -5.19 -14.04 -17.85
CA PHE A 7 -4.61 -12.75 -18.27
C PHE A 7 -5.58 -11.91 -19.12
N ARG A 8 -6.58 -12.56 -19.74
CA ARG A 8 -7.66 -11.91 -20.50
C ARG A 8 -8.71 -11.20 -19.64
N GLU A 9 -8.87 -11.58 -18.37
CA GLU A 9 -9.84 -10.97 -17.44
C GLU A 9 -9.28 -9.73 -16.74
N MET A 10 -7.99 -9.44 -16.95
CA MET A 10 -7.26 -8.33 -16.32
C MET A 10 -7.03 -7.15 -17.26
N GLU A 11 -7.41 -7.27 -18.52
CA GLU A 11 -7.36 -6.15 -19.47
C GLU A 11 -8.60 -5.26 -19.36
N PRO A 12 -8.47 -3.93 -19.62
CA PRO A 12 -9.64 -3.07 -19.72
C PRO A 12 -10.63 -3.68 -20.70
N SER A 13 -11.91 -3.67 -20.31
CA SER A 13 -13.03 -4.29 -20.98
C SER A 13 -12.85 -4.44 -22.49
N PRO A 14 -13.07 -5.64 -23.07
CA PRO A 14 -12.92 -5.88 -24.51
C PRO A 14 -13.68 -4.90 -25.41
N ARG A 15 -14.70 -4.21 -24.88
CA ARG A 15 -15.47 -3.19 -25.59
C ARG A 15 -14.64 -1.98 -26.01
N HIS A 16 -13.66 -1.58 -25.18
CA HIS A 16 -12.77 -0.46 -25.54
C HIS A 16 -11.64 -0.88 -26.50
N ALA A 17 -11.30 -2.17 -26.54
CA ALA A 17 -10.30 -2.68 -27.44
C ALA A 17 -10.83 -2.94 -28.87
N ILE A 18 -12.17 -3.12 -29.00
CA ILE A 18 -12.78 -3.43 -30.31
C ILE A 18 -12.88 -2.19 -31.20
N ASP A 19 -13.03 -1.00 -30.61
CA ASP A 19 -13.19 0.25 -31.36
C ASP A 19 -11.87 0.98 -31.62
N ALA A 20 -10.75 0.52 -31.03
CA ALA A 20 -9.45 1.09 -31.32
C ALA A 20 -8.88 0.53 -32.63
N PRO A 21 -8.36 1.39 -33.53
CA PRO A 21 -7.70 0.93 -34.73
C PRO A 21 -6.59 -0.07 -34.41
N ARG A 22 -6.53 -1.20 -35.11
CA ARG A 22 -5.58 -2.30 -34.85
C ARG A 22 -4.12 -1.85 -34.68
N HIS A 23 -3.71 -0.81 -35.43
CA HIS A 23 -2.37 -0.24 -35.32
C HIS A 23 -2.11 0.46 -33.98
N LEU A 24 -3.13 1.08 -33.35
CA LEU A 24 -3.00 1.70 -32.02
C LEU A 24 -2.85 0.65 -30.94
N VAL A 25 -3.61 -0.43 -31.00
CA VAL A 25 -3.49 -1.55 -30.05
C VAL A 25 -2.11 -2.19 -30.17
N THR A 26 -1.61 -2.40 -31.38
CA THR A 26 -0.27 -2.95 -31.63
C THR A 26 0.83 -2.02 -31.13
N ARG A 27 0.69 -0.71 -31.35
CA ARG A 27 1.66 0.28 -30.87
C ARG A 27 1.70 0.33 -29.35
N ALA A 28 0.55 0.44 -28.68
CA ALA A 28 0.47 0.39 -27.23
C ALA A 28 1.06 -0.90 -26.65
N GLY A 29 0.81 -2.04 -27.30
CA GLY A 29 1.40 -3.31 -26.92
C GLY A 29 2.93 -3.31 -27.06
N CYS A 30 3.48 -2.77 -28.14
CA CYS A 30 4.93 -2.64 -28.33
C CYS A 30 5.53 -1.69 -27.28
N GLU A 31 4.88 -0.56 -27.01
CA GLU A 31 5.32 0.40 -25.98
C GLU A 31 5.34 -0.24 -24.59
N ALA A 32 4.34 -1.04 -24.24
CA ALA A 32 4.28 -1.78 -22.99
C ALA A 32 5.43 -2.81 -22.88
N ILE A 33 5.72 -3.55 -23.96
CA ILE A 33 6.83 -4.50 -24.02
C ILE A 33 8.18 -3.78 -23.87
N VAL A 34 8.40 -2.70 -24.60
CA VAL A 34 9.64 -1.92 -24.51
C VAL A 34 9.82 -1.35 -23.10
N ARG A 35 8.75 -0.85 -22.50
CA ARG A 35 8.77 -0.34 -21.12
C ARG A 35 9.12 -1.46 -20.13
N TRP A 36 8.50 -2.63 -20.28
CA TRP A 36 8.82 -3.78 -19.42
C TRP A 36 10.29 -4.23 -19.59
N LEU A 37 10.78 -4.33 -20.84
CA LEU A 37 12.17 -4.67 -21.12
C LEU A 37 13.16 -3.63 -20.54
N SER A 38 12.74 -2.40 -20.33
CA SER A 38 13.61 -1.37 -19.72
C SER A 38 14.01 -1.66 -18.28
N TYR A 39 13.30 -2.57 -17.59
CA TYR A 39 13.66 -3.02 -16.24
C TYR A 39 14.60 -4.24 -16.25
N VAL A 40 14.78 -4.87 -17.40
CA VAL A 40 15.64 -6.03 -17.56
C VAL A 40 17.03 -5.55 -17.95
N PRO A 41 18.11 -5.96 -17.25
CA PRO A 41 19.47 -5.62 -17.65
C PRO A 41 19.82 -6.24 -18.99
N ALA A 42 20.67 -5.55 -19.76
CA ALA A 42 21.07 -6.01 -21.11
C ALA A 42 21.83 -7.34 -21.06
N THR A 43 22.61 -7.57 -20.02
CA THR A 43 23.33 -8.82 -19.79
C THR A 43 23.26 -9.27 -18.33
N ALA A 44 23.50 -10.54 -18.07
CA ALA A 44 23.55 -11.08 -16.70
C ALA A 44 24.64 -10.41 -15.83
N ASN A 45 25.64 -9.81 -16.44
CA ASN A 45 26.70 -9.09 -15.73
C ASN A 45 26.30 -7.65 -15.35
N ASP A 46 25.25 -7.11 -15.96
CA ASP A 46 24.76 -5.76 -15.70
C ASP A 46 23.89 -5.67 -14.43
N LEU A 47 23.77 -6.78 -13.69
CA LEU A 47 23.08 -6.84 -12.39
C LEU A 47 23.89 -6.19 -11.25
N LYS A 48 25.09 -5.68 -11.53
CA LYS A 48 25.88 -4.97 -10.51
C LYS A 48 25.27 -3.60 -10.25
N PRO A 49 25.08 -3.23 -8.97
CA PRO A 49 24.62 -1.90 -8.60
C PRO A 49 25.48 -0.81 -9.28
N GLY A 50 24.84 0.18 -9.90
CA GLY A 50 25.49 1.30 -10.56
C GLY A 50 25.76 1.13 -12.05
N MET A 51 25.42 -0.01 -12.68
CA MET A 51 25.60 -0.20 -14.13
C MET A 51 24.43 0.29 -15.00
N LEU A 52 23.23 0.47 -14.42
CA LEU A 52 22.13 1.10 -15.12
C LEU A 52 22.26 2.62 -14.94
N ALA A 53 22.34 3.35 -16.03
CA ALA A 53 22.37 4.82 -15.97
C ALA A 53 21.05 5.32 -15.36
N PRO A 54 21.09 6.08 -14.24
CA PRO A 54 19.89 6.64 -13.68
C PRO A 54 19.30 7.69 -14.63
N ALA A 55 17.97 7.76 -14.68
CA ALA A 55 17.29 8.80 -15.47
C ALA A 55 17.42 10.19 -14.80
N ASP A 56 17.58 10.21 -13.49
CA ASP A 56 17.73 11.41 -12.65
C ASP A 56 19.07 11.41 -11.92
N PRO A 57 19.56 12.58 -11.47
CA PRO A 57 20.70 12.65 -10.55
C PRO A 57 20.44 11.81 -9.29
N VAL A 58 21.42 11.00 -8.88
CA VAL A 58 21.28 10.09 -7.72
C VAL A 58 21.14 10.87 -6.41
N ASP A 59 21.69 12.06 -6.35
CA ASP A 59 21.68 12.97 -5.18
C ASP A 59 20.53 13.99 -5.20
N ARG A 60 19.55 13.82 -6.12
CA ARG A 60 18.37 14.70 -6.16
C ARG A 60 17.55 14.63 -4.88
N PRO A 61 16.98 15.74 -4.42
CA PRO A 61 16.11 15.72 -3.27
C PRO A 61 14.76 15.07 -3.60
N VAL A 62 14.29 14.17 -2.74
CA VAL A 62 12.92 13.65 -2.76
C VAL A 62 12.06 14.59 -1.93
N THR A 63 11.23 15.40 -2.60
CA THR A 63 10.44 16.45 -1.94
C THR A 63 8.93 16.21 -2.00
N ALA A 64 8.47 15.20 -2.74
CA ALA A 64 7.07 14.78 -2.71
C ALA A 64 6.65 14.39 -1.29
N ARG A 65 5.56 14.96 -0.82
CA ARG A 65 5.01 14.73 0.52
C ARG A 65 3.51 14.51 0.46
N PRO A 66 2.95 13.68 1.35
CA PRO A 66 1.51 13.63 1.54
C PRO A 66 0.96 15.00 1.98
N PRO A 67 -0.36 15.23 1.79
CA PRO A 67 -1.01 16.43 2.29
C PRO A 67 -0.80 16.63 3.80
N ALA A 68 -0.50 17.85 4.22
CA ALA A 68 -0.16 18.16 5.61
C ALA A 68 -1.33 17.92 6.58
N ASP A 69 -2.56 18.03 6.09
CA ASP A 69 -3.80 17.81 6.83
C ASP A 69 -4.17 16.32 6.97
N GLY A 70 -3.39 15.42 6.34
CA GLY A 70 -3.66 13.98 6.36
C GLY A 70 -4.83 13.55 5.49
N SER A 71 -5.30 14.42 4.58
CA SER A 71 -6.35 14.06 3.62
C SER A 71 -5.91 12.93 2.68
N PRO A 72 -6.85 12.12 2.15
CA PRO A 72 -6.53 11.11 1.16
C PRO A 72 -5.92 11.71 -0.12
N TYR A 73 -4.92 11.05 -0.66
CA TYR A 73 -4.16 11.49 -1.84
C TYR A 73 -3.88 10.32 -2.79
N ASP A 74 -3.48 10.64 -4.01
CA ASP A 74 -2.98 9.63 -4.95
C ASP A 74 -1.54 9.26 -4.60
N VAL A 75 -1.32 8.04 -4.15
CA VAL A 75 0.01 7.57 -3.77
C VAL A 75 1.00 7.58 -4.93
N ARG A 76 0.52 7.53 -6.18
CA ARG A 76 1.38 7.57 -7.37
C ARG A 76 2.21 8.84 -7.45
N GLU A 77 1.70 9.96 -6.89
CA GLU A 77 2.43 11.23 -6.80
C GLU A 77 3.66 11.15 -5.87
N LEU A 78 3.65 10.25 -4.89
CA LEU A 78 4.84 9.98 -4.07
C LEU A 78 5.84 9.08 -4.76
N LEU A 79 5.37 8.19 -5.63
CA LEU A 79 6.21 7.22 -6.34
C LEU A 79 6.99 7.91 -7.45
N ASP A 80 6.26 8.52 -8.37
CA ASP A 80 6.83 9.10 -9.59
C ASP A 80 5.90 10.20 -10.10
N ASN A 81 6.35 11.42 -10.11
CA ASN A 81 5.58 12.55 -10.59
C ASN A 81 6.29 13.31 -11.72
N ALA A 82 5.52 14.12 -12.46
CA ALA A 82 6.01 14.87 -13.62
C ALA A 82 7.16 15.83 -13.29
N ASP A 83 7.25 16.27 -12.02
CA ASP A 83 8.25 17.22 -11.56
C ASP A 83 9.57 16.56 -11.15
N GLY A 84 9.61 15.20 -11.11
CA GLY A 84 10.79 14.46 -10.67
C GLY A 84 11.08 14.58 -9.17
N THR A 85 10.07 14.92 -8.35
CA THR A 85 10.20 15.06 -6.90
C THR A 85 9.83 13.79 -6.15
N GLY A 86 9.25 12.79 -6.85
CA GLY A 86 8.87 11.48 -6.31
C GLY A 86 10.07 10.65 -5.84
N LEU A 87 9.79 9.53 -5.19
CA LEU A 87 10.81 8.64 -4.64
C LEU A 87 11.66 8.00 -5.75
N PHE A 88 11.01 7.50 -6.79
CA PHE A 88 11.66 6.79 -7.90
C PHE A 88 12.10 7.72 -9.02
N ASP A 89 12.93 7.21 -9.91
CA ASP A 89 13.43 7.94 -11.07
C ASP A 89 12.25 8.38 -11.96
N LYS A 90 12.29 9.63 -12.43
CA LYS A 90 11.23 10.26 -13.19
C LYS A 90 10.79 9.42 -14.39
N GLY A 91 9.48 9.19 -14.51
CA GLY A 91 8.86 8.42 -15.59
C GLY A 91 9.18 6.92 -15.55
N SER A 92 9.78 6.43 -14.44
CA SER A 92 10.16 5.03 -14.33
C SER A 92 9.07 4.14 -13.74
N PHE A 93 8.07 4.67 -13.06
CA PHE A 93 7.02 3.84 -12.47
C PHE A 93 6.05 3.33 -13.52
N THR A 94 5.82 2.04 -13.52
CA THR A 94 4.81 1.37 -14.35
C THR A 94 3.93 0.52 -13.47
N GLU A 95 2.68 0.96 -13.30
CA GLU A 95 1.69 0.22 -12.55
C GLU A 95 1.24 -1.03 -13.29
N THR A 96 1.07 -2.13 -12.56
CA THR A 96 0.48 -3.38 -13.04
C THR A 96 -0.80 -3.68 -12.30
N LEU A 97 -1.78 -4.29 -12.98
CA LEU A 97 -3.06 -4.66 -12.39
C LEU A 97 -3.85 -3.46 -11.81
N ALA A 98 -3.75 -2.28 -12.42
CA ALA A 98 -4.40 -1.07 -11.93
C ALA A 98 -5.94 -1.18 -11.81
N GLY A 99 -6.57 -2.03 -12.62
CA GLY A 99 -8.02 -2.26 -12.63
C GLY A 99 -8.53 -3.22 -11.54
N TRP A 100 -7.64 -3.92 -10.84
CA TRP A 100 -7.97 -4.96 -9.87
C TRP A 100 -7.27 -4.74 -8.53
N GLY A 101 -7.94 -5.04 -7.41
CA GLY A 101 -7.39 -4.86 -6.07
C GLY A 101 -6.92 -3.41 -5.85
N LYS A 102 -7.78 -2.45 -6.15
CA LYS A 102 -7.43 -1.03 -6.32
C LYS A 102 -6.94 -0.35 -5.04
N THR A 103 -7.18 -0.93 -3.85
CA THR A 103 -6.63 -0.41 -2.59
C THR A 103 -5.12 -0.64 -2.45
N VAL A 104 -4.52 -1.42 -3.38
CA VAL A 104 -3.08 -1.62 -3.47
C VAL A 104 -2.60 -1.23 -4.86
N VAL A 105 -1.56 -0.43 -4.90
CA VAL A 105 -0.84 -0.03 -6.10
C VAL A 105 0.43 -0.88 -6.20
N ALA A 106 0.55 -1.67 -7.25
CA ALA A 106 1.71 -2.52 -7.47
C ALA A 106 2.30 -2.25 -8.86
N GLY A 107 3.60 -2.30 -8.98
CA GLY A 107 4.27 -2.01 -10.24
C GLY A 107 5.78 -2.16 -10.15
N ARG A 108 6.46 -1.59 -11.13
CA ARG A 108 7.92 -1.54 -11.20
C ARG A 108 8.36 -0.10 -11.35
N ALA A 109 9.50 0.22 -10.75
CA ALA A 109 10.13 1.53 -10.88
C ALA A 109 11.65 1.37 -10.90
N LYS A 110 12.36 2.46 -11.14
CA LYS A 110 13.82 2.52 -10.95
C LYS A 110 14.15 3.49 -9.83
N LEU A 111 15.14 3.13 -9.03
CA LEU A 111 15.71 4.01 -8.01
C LEU A 111 17.21 4.12 -8.26
N GLY A 112 17.66 5.29 -8.73
CA GLY A 112 19.04 5.47 -9.15
C GLY A 112 19.44 4.53 -10.27
N GLY A 113 18.53 4.22 -11.20
CA GLY A 113 18.71 3.27 -12.29
C GLY A 113 18.49 1.79 -11.93
N ILE A 114 18.41 1.44 -10.64
CA ILE A 114 18.19 0.06 -10.20
C ILE A 114 16.70 -0.28 -10.27
N PRO A 115 16.30 -1.34 -10.99
CA PRO A 115 14.91 -1.79 -11.01
C PRO A 115 14.44 -2.33 -9.67
N PHE A 116 13.23 -1.96 -9.26
CA PHE A 116 12.54 -2.40 -8.06
C PHE A 116 11.14 -2.91 -8.38
N GLY A 117 10.71 -3.95 -7.68
CA GLY A 117 9.30 -4.21 -7.45
C GLY A 117 8.78 -3.20 -6.43
N VAL A 118 7.62 -2.63 -6.69
CA VAL A 118 7.02 -1.58 -5.84
C VAL A 118 5.63 -1.99 -5.43
N ILE A 119 5.34 -1.92 -4.14
CA ILE A 119 4.00 -2.07 -3.57
C ILE A 119 3.72 -0.85 -2.72
N SER A 120 2.58 -0.21 -2.96
CA SER A 120 2.13 0.95 -2.21
C SER A 120 0.64 0.89 -1.96
N VAL A 121 0.14 1.80 -1.15
CA VAL A 121 -1.22 1.77 -0.61
C VAL A 121 -2.03 2.94 -1.14
N GLU A 122 -3.17 2.65 -1.77
CA GLU A 122 -4.12 3.68 -2.13
C GLU A 122 -4.78 4.24 -0.86
N THR A 123 -4.79 5.55 -0.71
CA THR A 123 -5.34 6.23 0.46
C THR A 123 -6.78 6.66 0.29
N ARG A 124 -7.23 6.81 -0.97
CA ARG A 124 -8.59 7.20 -1.33
C ARG A 124 -9.53 6.01 -1.30
N THR A 125 -10.80 6.27 -1.11
CA THR A 125 -11.86 5.26 -1.35
C THR A 125 -11.89 4.93 -2.84
N VAL A 126 -11.92 3.64 -3.16
CA VAL A 126 -12.00 3.12 -4.53
C VAL A 126 -13.28 2.31 -4.72
N GLU A 127 -13.68 2.15 -5.97
CA GLU A 127 -14.86 1.37 -6.34
C GLU A 127 -14.44 0.02 -6.92
N ALA A 128 -14.94 -1.06 -6.32
CA ALA A 128 -14.85 -2.41 -6.85
C ALA A 128 -16.13 -2.74 -7.59
N VAL A 129 -16.03 -3.07 -8.88
CA VAL A 129 -17.15 -3.51 -9.69
C VAL A 129 -17.31 -5.02 -9.52
N VAL A 130 -18.47 -5.44 -9.02
CA VAL A 130 -18.86 -6.85 -8.93
C VAL A 130 -19.79 -7.12 -10.10
N PRO A 131 -19.35 -7.88 -11.11
CA PRO A 131 -20.17 -8.16 -12.28
C PRO A 131 -21.40 -8.97 -11.90
N ALA A 132 -22.46 -8.86 -12.71
CA ALA A 132 -23.63 -9.72 -12.59
C ALA A 132 -23.20 -11.18 -12.78
N ASP A 133 -23.79 -12.08 -11.98
CA ASP A 133 -23.61 -13.52 -12.14
C ASP A 133 -24.37 -13.99 -13.40
N PRO A 134 -23.70 -14.46 -14.44
CA PRO A 134 -24.36 -14.89 -15.66
C PRO A 134 -25.25 -16.13 -15.48
N ALA A 135 -25.10 -16.87 -14.39
CA ALA A 135 -25.92 -18.03 -14.05
C ALA A 135 -27.20 -17.64 -13.29
N ASN A 136 -27.32 -16.40 -12.84
CA ASN A 136 -28.46 -15.90 -12.10
C ASN A 136 -29.10 -14.71 -12.83
N PRO A 137 -30.27 -14.89 -13.48
CA PRO A 137 -30.95 -13.82 -14.24
C PRO A 137 -31.32 -12.59 -13.41
N ASP A 138 -31.50 -12.76 -12.11
CA ASP A 138 -31.86 -11.69 -11.17
C ASP A 138 -30.64 -10.93 -10.65
N SER A 139 -29.42 -11.42 -10.92
CA SER A 139 -28.20 -10.75 -10.55
C SER A 139 -27.99 -9.46 -11.35
N ARG A 140 -27.46 -8.44 -10.68
CA ARG A 140 -27.11 -7.17 -11.30
C ARG A 140 -25.66 -6.82 -10.96
N GLU A 141 -24.99 -6.15 -11.87
CA GLU A 141 -23.72 -5.52 -11.56
C GLU A 141 -23.90 -4.57 -10.37
N SER A 142 -22.98 -4.62 -9.44
CA SER A 142 -22.99 -3.76 -8.26
C SER A 142 -21.61 -3.12 -8.03
N ILE A 143 -21.63 -1.87 -7.60
CA ILE A 143 -20.41 -1.13 -7.23
C ILE A 143 -20.30 -1.15 -5.72
N LYS A 144 -19.17 -1.61 -5.21
CA LYS A 144 -18.86 -1.64 -3.77
C LYS A 144 -17.74 -0.67 -3.47
N PRO A 145 -17.94 0.31 -2.58
CA PRO A 145 -16.86 1.15 -2.13
C PRO A 145 -15.91 0.33 -1.24
N GLN A 146 -14.62 0.48 -1.47
CA GLN A 146 -13.54 -0.07 -0.64
C GLN A 146 -12.74 1.10 -0.07
N ALA A 147 -12.62 1.16 1.24
CA ALA A 147 -11.84 2.19 1.91
C ALA A 147 -10.35 2.07 1.57
N GLY A 148 -9.69 3.18 1.34
CA GLY A 148 -8.24 3.22 1.24
C GLY A 148 -7.57 2.73 2.53
N GLN A 149 -6.30 2.38 2.43
CA GLN A 149 -5.48 1.90 3.56
C GLN A 149 -5.96 0.58 4.19
N VAL A 150 -6.77 -0.20 3.48
CA VAL A 150 -7.33 -1.47 3.96
C VAL A 150 -7.08 -2.55 2.92
N TRP A 151 -6.65 -3.73 3.36
CA TRP A 151 -6.63 -4.91 2.51
C TRP A 151 -8.00 -5.57 2.45
N TYR A 152 -8.48 -5.77 1.24
CA TYR A 152 -9.62 -6.60 0.88
C TYR A 152 -9.14 -7.93 0.26
N PRO A 153 -9.99 -8.93 0.05
CA PRO A 153 -9.57 -10.21 -0.52
C PRO A 153 -8.80 -10.07 -1.84
N ASP A 154 -9.28 -9.22 -2.73
CA ASP A 154 -8.66 -8.94 -4.03
C ASP A 154 -7.31 -8.24 -3.91
N SER A 155 -7.22 -7.20 -3.08
CA SER A 155 -5.97 -6.44 -2.92
C SER A 155 -4.92 -7.19 -2.10
N ALA A 156 -5.31 -8.01 -1.12
CA ALA A 156 -4.39 -8.91 -0.43
C ALA A 156 -3.84 -9.98 -1.38
N HIS A 157 -4.69 -10.55 -2.26
CA HIS A 157 -4.25 -11.47 -3.29
C HIS A 157 -3.29 -10.80 -4.29
N LYS A 158 -3.64 -9.60 -4.79
CA LYS A 158 -2.76 -8.80 -5.65
C LYS A 158 -1.38 -8.57 -5.03
N THR A 159 -1.36 -8.24 -3.73
CA THR A 159 -0.10 -8.03 -2.99
C THR A 159 0.76 -9.30 -2.99
N ALA A 160 0.18 -10.43 -2.60
CA ALA A 160 0.90 -11.70 -2.58
C ALA A 160 1.39 -12.12 -3.99
N GLN A 161 0.55 -11.93 -5.01
CA GLN A 161 0.93 -12.22 -6.39
C GLN A 161 2.08 -11.32 -6.87
N ALA A 162 2.02 -10.01 -6.60
CA ALA A 162 3.07 -9.09 -6.99
C ALA A 162 4.41 -9.44 -6.33
N ILE A 163 4.42 -9.79 -5.04
CA ILE A 163 5.64 -10.24 -4.34
C ILE A 163 6.19 -11.50 -5.01
N ALA A 164 5.32 -12.47 -5.32
CA ALA A 164 5.73 -13.69 -6.00
C ALA A 164 6.36 -13.43 -7.39
N ASP A 165 5.75 -12.54 -8.18
CA ASP A 165 6.21 -12.19 -9.52
C ASP A 165 7.57 -11.49 -9.46
N PHE A 166 7.74 -10.51 -8.58
CA PHE A 166 9.02 -9.80 -8.39
C PHE A 166 10.12 -10.72 -7.86
N GLY A 167 9.80 -11.60 -6.88
CA GLY A 167 10.80 -12.48 -6.26
C GLY A 167 11.18 -13.67 -7.11
N ARG A 168 10.19 -14.46 -7.55
CA ARG A 168 10.44 -15.72 -8.26
C ARG A 168 10.71 -15.52 -9.75
N GLY A 169 10.01 -14.56 -10.38
CA GLY A 169 10.11 -14.32 -11.81
C GLY A 169 11.30 -13.45 -12.16
N GLU A 170 11.43 -12.30 -11.53
CA GLU A 170 12.31 -11.22 -11.98
C GLU A 170 13.52 -10.98 -11.07
N LYS A 171 13.53 -11.51 -9.85
CA LYS A 171 14.62 -11.30 -8.88
C LYS A 171 14.89 -9.83 -8.59
N LEU A 172 13.83 -9.03 -8.44
CA LEU A 172 13.94 -7.62 -8.11
C LEU A 172 14.06 -7.39 -6.61
N PRO A 173 14.83 -6.40 -6.15
CA PRO A 173 14.63 -5.84 -4.81
C PRO A 173 13.21 -5.27 -4.71
N LEU A 174 12.63 -5.31 -3.51
CA LEU A 174 11.25 -4.91 -3.26
C LEU A 174 11.19 -3.68 -2.36
N MET A 175 10.40 -2.69 -2.76
CA MET A 175 10.05 -1.53 -1.95
C MET A 175 8.56 -1.58 -1.60
N ILE A 176 8.24 -1.61 -0.32
CA ILE A 176 6.87 -1.56 0.20
C ILE A 176 6.68 -0.22 0.91
N LEU A 177 5.88 0.68 0.32
CA LEU A 177 5.45 1.91 0.99
C LEU A 177 4.22 1.59 1.83
N ALA A 178 4.45 1.29 3.10
CA ALA A 178 3.44 0.76 4.00
C ALA A 178 2.57 1.88 4.59
N ASN A 179 1.26 1.78 4.38
CA ASN A 179 0.26 2.71 4.92
C ASN A 179 -1.08 1.99 5.12
N TRP A 180 -1.08 0.91 5.90
CA TRP A 180 -2.28 0.11 6.12
C TRP A 180 -2.79 0.19 7.55
N ARG A 181 -4.09 0.31 7.69
CA ARG A 181 -4.81 0.22 8.96
C ARG A 181 -5.17 -1.20 9.36
N GLY A 182 -5.13 -2.13 8.41
CA GLY A 182 -5.45 -3.54 8.63
C GLY A 182 -6.12 -4.21 7.45
N PHE A 183 -6.80 -5.30 7.74
CA PHE A 183 -7.63 -6.04 6.79
C PHE A 183 -9.10 -5.68 6.98
N SER A 184 -9.89 -5.81 5.91
CA SER A 184 -11.35 -5.70 6.01
C SER A 184 -11.91 -6.74 6.97
N GLY A 185 -12.75 -6.29 7.92
CA GLY A 185 -13.43 -7.13 8.90
C GLY A 185 -14.88 -7.48 8.51
N GLY A 186 -15.31 -7.14 7.29
CA GLY A 186 -16.66 -7.44 6.83
C GLY A 186 -16.93 -8.95 6.73
N THR A 187 -18.13 -9.39 7.09
CA THR A 187 -18.51 -10.81 7.04
C THR A 187 -18.27 -11.43 5.65
N ARG A 188 -18.55 -10.68 4.59
CA ARG A 188 -18.32 -11.11 3.21
C ARG A 188 -16.84 -11.29 2.91
N ASP A 189 -16.01 -10.32 3.30
CA ASP A 189 -14.56 -10.35 3.05
C ASP A 189 -13.87 -11.47 3.85
N MET A 190 -14.38 -11.75 5.05
CA MET A 190 -13.92 -12.91 5.84
C MET A 190 -14.28 -14.23 5.17
N TYR A 191 -15.50 -14.33 4.61
CA TYR A 191 -15.94 -15.49 3.83
C TYR A 191 -15.11 -15.63 2.53
N ASP A 192 -14.80 -14.52 1.87
CA ASP A 192 -13.98 -14.44 0.67
C ASP A 192 -12.45 -14.57 0.99
N GLU A 193 -12.12 -15.08 2.18
CA GLU A 193 -10.78 -15.55 2.58
C GLU A 193 -9.71 -14.46 2.69
N VAL A 194 -10.06 -13.24 3.07
CA VAL A 194 -9.11 -12.12 3.19
C VAL A 194 -7.88 -12.48 4.03
N LEU A 195 -8.04 -13.21 5.13
CA LEU A 195 -6.93 -13.62 6.00
C LEU A 195 -6.03 -14.69 5.37
N LYS A 196 -6.59 -15.57 4.54
CA LYS A 196 -5.77 -16.55 3.79
C LYS A 196 -4.91 -15.86 2.73
N PHE A 197 -5.43 -14.83 2.08
CA PHE A 197 -4.61 -14.01 1.17
C PHE A 197 -3.57 -13.20 1.93
N GLY A 198 -3.89 -12.70 3.12
CA GLY A 198 -2.92 -12.08 4.02
C GLY A 198 -1.79 -13.04 4.41
N ALA A 199 -2.10 -14.28 4.74
CA ALA A 199 -1.09 -15.31 5.04
C ALA A 199 -0.17 -15.60 3.84
N LYS A 200 -0.68 -15.55 2.61
CA LYS A 200 0.16 -15.70 1.41
C LYS A 200 1.18 -14.57 1.24
N ILE A 201 0.89 -13.34 1.71
CA ILE A 201 1.87 -12.26 1.73
C ILE A 201 3.07 -12.67 2.58
N VAL A 202 2.82 -13.23 3.78
CA VAL A 202 3.87 -13.74 4.67
C VAL A 202 4.64 -14.88 4.02
N ASP A 203 3.95 -15.84 3.39
CA ASP A 203 4.58 -16.96 2.71
C ASP A 203 5.54 -16.51 1.60
N GLU A 204 5.16 -15.50 0.81
CA GLU A 204 6.01 -14.99 -0.26
C GLU A 204 7.17 -14.15 0.27
N LEU A 205 6.98 -13.33 1.32
CA LEU A 205 8.06 -12.58 1.96
C LEU A 205 9.06 -13.51 2.65
N THR A 206 8.60 -14.60 3.26
CA THR A 206 9.49 -15.60 3.88
C THR A 206 10.46 -16.22 2.88
N ARG A 207 10.03 -16.36 1.62
CA ARG A 207 10.82 -16.99 0.55
C ARG A 207 11.56 -15.98 -0.32
N TYR A 208 11.43 -14.69 -0.01
CA TYR A 208 12.01 -13.63 -0.85
C TYR A 208 13.53 -13.60 -0.71
N ASP A 209 14.26 -13.80 -1.81
CA ASP A 209 15.72 -13.92 -1.81
C ASP A 209 16.45 -12.59 -2.00
N MET A 210 15.75 -11.56 -2.47
CA MET A 210 16.29 -10.23 -2.72
C MET A 210 16.01 -9.29 -1.52
N PRO A 211 16.71 -8.15 -1.42
CA PRO A 211 16.41 -7.16 -0.38
C PRO A 211 14.97 -6.66 -0.43
N VAL A 212 14.34 -6.52 0.73
CA VAL A 212 13.00 -5.96 0.89
C VAL A 212 13.07 -4.77 1.85
N PHE A 213 12.65 -3.61 1.38
CA PHE A 213 12.58 -2.39 2.16
C PHE A 213 11.11 -2.07 2.44
N VAL A 214 10.73 -2.07 3.70
CA VAL A 214 9.42 -1.59 4.16
C VAL A 214 9.60 -0.17 4.67
N TYR A 215 8.98 0.79 4.02
CA TYR A 215 9.05 2.20 4.40
C TYR A 215 7.65 2.71 4.77
N ILE A 216 7.54 3.31 5.94
CA ILE A 216 6.32 3.98 6.41
C ILE A 216 6.48 5.47 6.09
N PRO A 217 5.80 6.00 5.04
CA PRO A 217 5.95 7.39 4.61
C PRO A 217 5.48 8.41 5.65
N PRO A 218 5.80 9.71 5.47
CA PRO A 218 5.26 10.76 6.31
C PRO A 218 3.73 10.70 6.40
N LYS A 219 3.17 10.92 7.59
CA LYS A 219 1.72 10.87 7.88
C LYS A 219 1.06 9.51 7.61
N ALA A 220 1.81 8.52 7.17
CA ALA A 220 1.31 7.15 6.99
C ALA A 220 1.11 6.43 8.32
N GLU A 221 0.30 5.39 8.28
CA GLU A 221 -0.04 4.58 9.43
C GLU A 221 0.09 3.09 9.08
N LEU A 222 0.87 2.35 9.86
CA LEU A 222 0.95 0.90 9.75
C LEU A 222 0.58 0.28 11.09
N ARG A 223 -0.55 -0.45 11.15
CA ARG A 223 -1.07 -0.98 12.42
C ARG A 223 -1.81 -2.30 12.28
N GLY A 224 -2.06 -2.91 13.44
CA GLY A 224 -2.86 -4.13 13.55
C GLY A 224 -2.31 -5.31 12.77
N GLY A 225 -3.20 -6.06 12.13
CA GLY A 225 -2.84 -7.21 11.31
C GLY A 225 -1.97 -6.85 10.11
N ALA A 226 -2.02 -5.60 9.64
CA ALA A 226 -1.17 -5.15 8.55
C ALA A 226 0.31 -5.07 8.97
N TRP A 227 0.60 -4.62 10.19
CA TRP A 227 1.96 -4.67 10.74
C TRP A 227 2.52 -6.08 10.69
N VAL A 228 1.73 -7.06 11.17
CA VAL A 228 2.17 -8.45 11.31
C VAL A 228 2.60 -9.08 9.99
N VAL A 229 1.94 -8.76 8.89
CA VAL A 229 2.23 -9.40 7.58
C VAL A 229 3.35 -8.75 6.79
N VAL A 230 3.89 -7.61 7.24
CA VAL A 230 5.08 -6.96 6.64
C VAL A 230 6.20 -6.72 7.65
N ASP A 231 6.12 -7.34 8.82
CA ASP A 231 7.13 -7.23 9.87
C ASP A 231 8.48 -7.80 9.38
N PRO A 232 9.60 -7.10 9.56
CA PRO A 232 10.91 -7.57 9.10
C PRO A 232 11.34 -8.90 9.71
N THR A 233 10.81 -9.29 10.85
CA THR A 233 11.12 -10.58 11.49
C THR A 233 10.67 -11.79 10.67
N ILE A 234 9.77 -11.59 9.68
CA ILE A 234 9.35 -12.63 8.73
C ILE A 234 10.55 -13.18 7.95
N ASN A 235 11.47 -12.29 7.55
CA ASN A 235 12.68 -12.66 6.83
C ASN A 235 13.82 -11.70 7.21
N ALA A 236 14.30 -11.82 8.45
CA ALA A 236 15.25 -10.88 9.05
C ALA A 236 16.59 -10.76 8.29
N ALA A 237 16.92 -11.73 7.43
CA ALA A 237 18.13 -11.66 6.60
C ALA A 237 17.97 -10.76 5.35
N LYS A 238 16.74 -10.45 4.96
CA LYS A 238 16.43 -9.77 3.69
C LYS A 238 15.56 -8.54 3.86
N MET A 239 14.83 -8.43 4.97
CA MET A 239 13.86 -7.36 5.21
C MET A 239 14.38 -6.34 6.20
N GLU A 240 14.21 -5.08 5.86
CA GLU A 240 14.44 -3.94 6.73
C GLU A 240 13.23 -3.01 6.74
N MET A 241 12.94 -2.40 7.89
CA MET A 241 11.83 -1.46 8.03
C MET A 241 12.33 -0.09 8.49
N TYR A 242 11.87 0.93 7.82
CA TYR A 242 12.14 2.33 8.08
C TYR A 242 10.84 3.11 8.23
N ALA A 243 10.85 4.13 9.06
CA ALA A 243 9.69 4.97 9.32
C ALA A 243 10.07 6.44 9.30
N ASP A 244 9.26 7.27 8.66
CA ASP A 244 9.40 8.71 8.76
C ASP A 244 9.06 9.18 10.18
N VAL A 245 9.66 10.28 10.63
CA VAL A 245 9.44 10.83 11.98
C VAL A 245 7.98 11.25 12.21
N ASP A 246 7.27 11.61 11.14
CA ASP A 246 5.86 11.99 11.16
C ASP A 246 4.91 10.82 10.92
N SER A 247 5.42 9.60 10.79
CA SER A 247 4.63 8.39 10.60
C SER A 247 4.20 7.75 11.91
N ARG A 248 3.28 6.80 11.82
CA ARG A 248 2.80 6.03 12.98
C ARG A 248 2.88 4.53 12.67
N GLY A 249 3.49 3.78 13.57
CA GLY A 249 3.61 2.34 13.42
C GLY A 249 3.43 1.60 14.74
N GLY A 250 2.77 0.44 14.70
CA GLY A 250 2.59 -0.42 15.87
C GLY A 250 1.45 -1.42 15.72
N ILE A 251 1.53 -2.51 16.48
CA ILE A 251 0.52 -3.59 16.42
C ILE A 251 -0.84 -3.10 16.92
N LEU A 252 -0.84 -2.25 17.94
CA LEU A 252 -2.07 -1.73 18.55
C LEU A 252 -2.19 -0.23 18.30
N GLU A 253 -3.44 0.22 18.16
CA GLU A 253 -3.75 1.65 18.11
C GLU A 253 -3.42 2.33 19.44
N PRO A 254 -2.96 3.59 19.43
CA PRO A 254 -2.66 4.31 20.66
C PRO A 254 -3.76 4.27 21.73
N PRO A 255 -5.06 4.43 21.39
CA PRO A 255 -6.14 4.27 22.36
C PRO A 255 -6.18 2.86 22.96
N GLY A 256 -6.10 1.81 22.15
CA GLY A 256 -6.09 0.43 22.60
C GLY A 256 -4.88 0.10 23.49
N ILE A 257 -3.70 0.61 23.16
CA ILE A 257 -2.50 0.46 23.99
C ILE A 257 -2.72 1.16 25.35
N CYS A 258 -3.28 2.37 25.35
CA CYS A 258 -3.59 3.10 26.57
C CYS A 258 -4.59 2.36 27.45
N GLU A 259 -5.61 1.74 26.86
CA GLU A 259 -6.62 0.97 27.59
C GLU A 259 -6.04 -0.30 28.24
N ILE A 260 -5.16 -0.99 27.54
CA ILE A 260 -4.52 -2.22 28.06
C ILE A 260 -3.48 -1.88 29.13
N LYS A 261 -2.67 -0.85 28.90
CA LYS A 261 -1.50 -0.54 29.74
C LYS A 261 -1.85 0.27 30.96
N PHE A 262 -2.85 1.13 30.90
CA PHE A 262 -3.19 2.08 31.97
C PHE A 262 -4.63 1.90 32.44
N ARG A 263 -4.83 1.85 33.76
CA ARG A 263 -6.16 1.85 34.36
C ARG A 263 -6.85 3.18 34.08
N THR A 264 -8.18 3.18 34.02
CA THR A 264 -8.97 4.38 33.73
C THR A 264 -8.59 5.56 34.65
N GLY A 265 -8.47 5.34 35.97
CA GLY A 265 -8.06 6.39 36.90
C GLY A 265 -6.66 6.97 36.68
N ASP A 266 -5.72 6.17 36.12
CA ASP A 266 -4.38 6.67 35.79
C ASP A 266 -4.40 7.47 34.48
N ARG A 267 -5.28 7.09 33.55
CA ARG A 267 -5.52 7.85 32.31
C ARG A 267 -6.11 9.21 32.62
N VAL A 268 -7.15 9.26 33.45
CA VAL A 268 -7.78 10.52 33.91
C VAL A 268 -6.74 11.42 34.59
N LYS A 269 -5.96 10.92 35.54
CA LYS A 269 -4.88 11.69 36.16
C LYS A 269 -3.85 12.22 35.16
N ALA A 270 -3.53 11.43 34.15
CA ALA A 270 -2.62 11.87 33.08
C ALA A 270 -3.24 12.97 32.22
N MET A 271 -4.56 12.89 31.92
CA MET A 271 -5.29 13.93 31.19
C MET A 271 -5.26 15.25 31.96
N HIS A 272 -5.59 15.25 33.24
CA HIS A 272 -5.52 16.45 34.11
C HIS A 272 -4.13 17.06 34.18
N ARG A 273 -3.08 16.23 34.11
CA ARG A 273 -1.70 16.71 34.14
C ARG A 273 -1.27 17.31 32.80
N LEU A 274 -1.70 16.75 31.67
CA LEU A 274 -1.19 17.06 30.33
C LEU A 274 -2.07 18.03 29.54
N ASP A 275 -3.39 18.02 29.76
CA ASP A 275 -4.31 18.93 29.09
C ASP A 275 -4.35 20.28 29.81
N ALA A 276 -3.90 21.32 29.13
CA ALA A 276 -3.82 22.66 29.71
C ALA A 276 -5.18 23.23 30.15
N LYS A 277 -6.27 22.81 29.46
CA LYS A 277 -7.63 23.26 29.82
C LYS A 277 -8.15 22.54 31.06
N LEU A 278 -7.96 21.21 31.15
CA LEU A 278 -8.32 20.46 32.37
C LEU A 278 -7.54 20.98 33.57
N LYS A 279 -6.24 21.19 33.40
CA LYS A 279 -5.38 21.77 34.45
C LYS A 279 -5.84 23.16 34.93
N ALA A 280 -6.33 23.99 34.01
CA ALA A 280 -6.91 25.30 34.39
C ALA A 280 -8.27 25.17 35.10
N MET A 281 -9.10 24.19 34.69
CA MET A 281 -10.38 23.91 35.32
C MET A 281 -10.23 23.33 36.75
N ASP A 282 -9.18 22.56 37.02
CA ASP A 282 -8.85 21.96 38.29
C ASP A 282 -8.62 23.01 39.39
N LEU A 283 -8.23 24.23 39.04
CA LEU A 283 -8.06 25.33 39.99
C LEU A 283 -9.37 25.73 40.64
N ASN A 284 -10.53 25.50 39.99
CA ASN A 284 -11.86 25.74 40.46
C ASN A 284 -12.75 24.51 40.19
N ALA A 285 -12.34 23.36 40.70
CA ALA A 285 -12.91 22.06 40.34
C ALA A 285 -14.40 21.94 40.64
N ASP A 286 -14.85 22.51 41.78
CA ASP A 286 -16.26 22.48 42.19
C ASP A 286 -17.17 23.25 41.24
N GLU A 287 -16.69 24.39 40.71
CA GLU A 287 -17.44 25.20 39.73
C GLU A 287 -17.41 24.61 38.32
N ASN A 288 -16.41 23.84 38.01
CA ASN A 288 -16.17 23.27 36.68
C ASN A 288 -16.50 21.79 36.59
N ALA A 289 -17.12 21.18 37.58
CA ALA A 289 -17.33 19.73 37.67
C ALA A 289 -17.99 19.11 36.42
N GLU A 290 -19.02 19.73 35.85
CA GLU A 290 -19.68 19.28 34.64
C GLU A 290 -18.79 19.43 33.38
N ALA A 291 -18.03 20.53 33.33
CA ALA A 291 -17.13 20.78 32.18
C ALA A 291 -15.93 19.83 32.19
N ILE A 292 -15.42 19.48 33.36
CA ILE A 292 -14.37 18.48 33.59
C ILE A 292 -14.88 17.10 33.14
N ALA A 293 -16.03 16.66 33.68
CA ALA A 293 -16.60 15.33 33.33
C ALA A 293 -16.93 15.18 31.85
N LYS A 294 -17.28 16.24 31.14
CA LYS A 294 -17.53 16.22 29.71
C LYS A 294 -16.26 16.11 28.89
N ARG A 295 -15.11 16.52 29.45
CA ARG A 295 -13.83 16.53 28.77
C ARG A 295 -12.98 15.29 29.07
N GLU A 296 -13.18 14.63 30.19
CA GLU A 296 -12.65 13.31 30.54
C GLU A 296 -13.24 12.20 29.66
#